data_5bf7c9826f10161e4b90d2465bbf9e34
#
_entry.id   5bf7c9826f10161e4b90d2465bbf9e34
#
_cell.length_a   1.000
_cell.length_b   1.000
_cell.length_c   1.000
_cell.angle_alpha   90.00
_cell.angle_beta   90.00
_cell.angle_gamma   90.00
#
_symmetry.space_group_name_H-M   'P 1'
#
loop_
_entity.id
_entity.type
_entity.pdbx_description
1 polymer ?
#
loop_
_entity_poly.entity_id
_entity_poly.type
_entity_poly.pdbx_seq_one_letter_code
_entity_poly.pdbx_strand_id
1 'polypeptide(L)'
;QTVKGIPAEYIAELVRLGGVAEKDNYERNFTHDVTKGDIPYTVPFDPEAAKMASLNLIRKEGVKLRLHSWVVGPMLDGARVTGVVVESKSGRQAIAADIVIDCTGDGDIAARAGAPFMSPATTGDRMPMSLMYRIGGVPAAQGAFGGIRIRDRVVRWGPGFGGDGLDVENLTRAEVETRTKLWEPVEQLRKKPGMESIALLDTPMSIGVRETRRIEGEYTLTEKEAMTGVRFPDVIAISSNPMPSYKGKRYFFQHEGFDIPYRALVPKKVEGLVLSGRCISCEQGPFQSARSMAPAMAVGHASGCAAAMAATTGVPPRKLSVKALQKLLVSQKAELRM
;
A
#
# COMPACT_ATOMS: atom_id res chain seq x y z
N GLN A 1 18.86 0.85 -3.53
CA GLN A 1 17.69 1.51 -2.91
C GLN A 1 16.66 1.83 -3.98
N THR A 2 15.48 1.25 -3.84
CA THR A 2 14.38 1.43 -4.80
C THR A 2 13.36 2.50 -4.37
N VAL A 3 13.51 3.06 -3.17
CA VAL A 3 12.63 4.09 -2.61
C VAL A 3 13.32 5.45 -2.74
N LYS A 4 12.98 6.18 -3.80
CA LYS A 4 13.47 7.53 -4.10
C LYS A 4 12.32 8.41 -4.63
N GLY A 5 12.57 9.70 -4.86
CA GLY A 5 11.53 10.65 -5.27
C GLY A 5 10.55 10.94 -4.13
N ILE A 6 9.26 11.06 -4.42
CA ILE A 6 8.21 11.35 -3.43
C ILE A 6 8.24 10.41 -2.21
N PRO A 7 8.44 9.09 -2.35
CA PRO A 7 8.65 8.22 -1.19
C PRO A 7 9.78 8.65 -0.27
N ALA A 8 10.89 9.14 -0.81
CA ALA A 8 12.01 9.63 0.00
C ALA A 8 11.67 10.94 0.72
N GLU A 9 10.89 11.83 0.10
CA GLU A 9 10.38 13.04 0.74
C GLU A 9 9.46 12.70 1.91
N TYR A 10 8.60 11.69 1.75
CA TYR A 10 7.75 11.18 2.83
C TYR A 10 8.57 10.66 4.01
N ILE A 11 9.63 9.88 3.76
CA ILE A 11 10.53 9.39 4.80
C ILE A 11 11.26 10.56 5.50
N ALA A 12 11.73 11.55 4.72
CA ALA A 12 12.37 12.74 5.29
C ALA A 12 11.42 13.50 6.23
N GLU A 13 10.16 13.62 5.86
CA GLU A 13 9.14 14.25 6.71
C GLU A 13 8.85 13.44 7.97
N LEU A 14 8.80 12.10 7.88
CA LEU A 14 8.71 11.22 9.06
C LEU A 14 9.89 11.41 10.02
N VAL A 15 11.10 11.51 9.49
CA VAL A 15 12.31 11.78 10.28
C VAL A 15 12.21 13.14 10.97
N ARG A 16 11.80 14.19 10.23
CA ARG A 16 11.60 15.55 10.76
C ARG A 16 10.60 15.58 11.93
N LEU A 17 9.54 14.77 11.84
CA LEU A 17 8.53 14.63 12.88
C LEU A 17 8.99 13.74 14.05
N GLY A 18 10.19 13.17 13.98
CA GLY A 18 10.66 12.19 14.96
C GLY A 18 9.83 10.91 14.99
N GLY A 19 9.16 10.61 13.88
CA GLY A 19 8.24 9.47 13.75
C GLY A 19 8.88 8.17 13.26
N VAL A 20 10.20 8.11 13.16
CA VAL A 20 10.95 6.92 12.74
C VAL A 20 11.58 6.29 13.96
N ALA A 21 11.58 4.95 14.04
CA ALA A 21 12.34 4.24 15.05
C ALA A 21 13.83 4.49 14.88
N GLU A 22 14.55 4.59 16.00
CA GLU A 22 16.02 4.63 15.96
C GLU A 22 16.57 3.36 15.32
N LYS A 23 17.67 3.50 14.59
CA LYS A 23 18.27 2.40 13.82
C LYS A 23 18.48 1.16 14.68
N ASP A 24 19.05 1.31 15.86
CA ASP A 24 19.29 0.20 16.81
C ASP A 24 18.01 -0.48 17.28
N ASN A 25 16.89 0.23 17.33
CA ASN A 25 15.61 -0.33 17.75
C ASN A 25 14.99 -1.23 16.69
N TYR A 26 15.09 -0.89 15.41
CA TYR A 26 14.54 -1.78 14.37
C TYR A 26 15.51 -2.92 14.01
N GLU A 27 16.80 -2.73 14.07
CA GLU A 27 17.77 -3.81 13.87
C GLU A 27 17.61 -4.92 14.93
N ARG A 28 17.33 -4.55 16.18
CA ARG A 28 17.04 -5.52 17.25
C ARG A 28 15.66 -6.17 17.17
N ASN A 29 14.69 -5.47 16.65
CA ASN A 29 13.29 -5.91 16.63
C ASN A 29 12.89 -6.63 15.34
N PHE A 30 13.65 -6.47 14.27
CA PHE A 30 13.52 -7.28 13.08
C PHE A 30 14.31 -8.57 13.25
N THR A 31 13.64 -9.60 13.74
CA THR A 31 14.16 -10.98 13.80
C THR A 31 14.32 -11.63 12.42
N HIS A 32 14.45 -10.84 11.38
CA HIS A 32 14.86 -11.33 10.09
C HIS A 32 16.36 -11.34 10.07
N ASP A 33 16.85 -12.49 9.82
CA ASP A 33 18.25 -12.80 9.71
C ASP A 33 18.89 -11.89 8.63
N VAL A 34 19.21 -10.67 9.05
CA VAL A 34 19.96 -9.71 8.25
C VAL A 34 21.32 -10.29 7.84
N THR A 35 21.74 -11.39 8.50
CA THR A 35 22.97 -12.11 8.16
C THR A 35 22.85 -12.89 6.85
N LYS A 36 21.64 -13.07 6.33
CA LYS A 36 21.37 -13.72 5.03
C LYS A 36 21.10 -12.73 3.90
N GLY A 37 21.59 -11.51 4.01
CA GLY A 37 21.60 -10.54 2.92
C GLY A 37 20.25 -9.87 2.72
N ASP A 38 19.84 -9.04 3.69
CA ASP A 38 19.40 -7.74 3.35
C ASP A 38 17.93 -7.49 3.09
N ILE A 39 17.28 -7.02 4.14
CA ILE A 39 16.37 -5.91 3.98
C ILE A 39 17.07 -4.67 4.57
N PRO A 40 17.97 -4.01 3.84
CA PRO A 40 18.78 -2.96 4.42
C PRO A 40 18.00 -1.69 4.79
N TYR A 41 16.73 -1.57 4.43
CA TYR A 41 15.98 -0.33 4.63
C TYR A 41 14.48 -0.55 4.85
N THR A 42 14.13 -1.26 5.90
CA THR A 42 12.79 -1.14 6.46
C THR A 42 12.79 0.05 7.42
N VAL A 43 11.86 0.96 7.25
CA VAL A 43 11.69 2.13 8.12
C VAL A 43 10.46 1.92 8.98
N PRO A 44 10.61 1.44 10.22
CA PRO A 44 9.52 1.39 11.19
C PRO A 44 9.14 2.82 11.59
N PHE A 45 7.87 3.12 11.61
CA PHE A 45 7.38 4.47 11.84
C PHE A 45 6.19 4.49 12.81
N ASP A 46 6.02 5.63 13.49
CA ASP A 46 4.83 5.92 14.28
C ASP A 46 3.67 6.22 13.32
N PRO A 47 2.53 5.50 13.44
CA PRO A 47 1.36 5.74 12.59
C PRO A 47 0.80 7.17 12.66
N GLU A 48 0.89 7.84 13.82
CA GLU A 48 0.42 9.22 13.94
C GLU A 48 1.34 10.19 13.19
N ALA A 49 2.66 9.98 13.28
CA ALA A 49 3.61 10.73 12.47
C ALA A 49 3.39 10.49 10.96
N ALA A 50 3.01 9.26 10.58
CA ALA A 50 2.70 8.94 9.18
C ALA A 50 1.48 9.70 8.65
N LYS A 51 0.42 9.83 9.46
CA LYS A 51 -0.75 10.66 9.11
C LYS A 51 -0.34 12.12 8.94
N MET A 52 0.47 12.64 9.86
CA MET A 52 0.92 14.03 9.82
C MET A 52 1.85 14.29 8.63
N ALA A 53 2.77 13.39 8.33
CA ALA A 53 3.66 13.49 7.17
C ALA A 53 2.85 13.54 5.85
N SER A 54 1.86 12.66 5.71
CA SER A 54 0.95 12.68 4.55
C SER A 54 0.21 14.01 4.43
N LEU A 55 -0.34 14.50 5.54
CA LEU A 55 -1.08 15.77 5.57
C LEU A 55 -0.20 16.95 5.20
N ASN A 56 1.04 17.00 5.71
CA ASN A 56 1.98 18.07 5.42
C ASN A 56 2.35 18.12 3.94
N LEU A 57 2.64 16.96 3.31
CA LEU A 57 2.94 16.89 1.89
C LEU A 57 1.75 17.35 1.03
N ILE A 58 0.54 16.86 1.32
CA ILE A 58 -0.68 17.25 0.60
C ILE A 58 -0.93 18.76 0.70
N ARG A 59 -0.79 19.33 1.90
CA ARG A 59 -1.00 20.77 2.12
C ARG A 59 0.08 21.63 1.45
N LYS A 60 1.33 21.20 1.51
CA LYS A 60 2.45 21.89 0.85
C LYS A 60 2.21 22.07 -0.63
N GLU A 61 1.67 21.06 -1.29
CA GLU A 61 1.41 21.07 -2.73
C GLU A 61 0.02 21.62 -3.09
N GLY A 62 -0.73 22.16 -2.13
CA GLY A 62 -2.03 22.80 -2.38
C GLY A 62 -3.13 21.85 -2.86
N VAL A 63 -2.99 20.56 -2.61
CA VAL A 63 -3.97 19.54 -3.01
C VAL A 63 -5.26 19.71 -2.20
N LYS A 64 -6.40 19.73 -2.89
CA LYS A 64 -7.72 19.81 -2.25
C LYS A 64 -8.08 18.47 -1.61
N LEU A 65 -8.00 18.40 -0.30
CA LEU A 65 -8.32 17.20 0.46
C LEU A 65 -9.80 17.18 0.86
N ARG A 66 -10.48 16.03 0.66
CA ARG A 66 -11.83 15.76 1.17
C ARG A 66 -11.80 14.53 2.04
N LEU A 67 -11.86 14.72 3.35
CA LEU A 67 -12.04 13.65 4.32
C LEU A 67 -13.52 13.35 4.54
N HIS A 68 -13.85 12.26 5.24
CA HIS A 68 -15.21 11.82 5.51
C HIS A 68 -16.11 11.71 4.27
N SER A 69 -15.48 11.33 3.15
CA SER A 69 -16.16 11.16 1.87
C SER A 69 -15.90 9.75 1.35
N TRP A 70 -16.97 9.06 1.01
CA TRP A 70 -16.92 7.71 0.44
C TRP A 70 -17.15 7.78 -1.06
N VAL A 71 -16.23 7.24 -1.86
CA VAL A 71 -16.39 7.17 -3.32
C VAL A 71 -17.32 6.01 -3.63
N VAL A 72 -18.51 6.31 -4.20
CA VAL A 72 -19.55 5.32 -4.46
C VAL A 72 -19.54 4.79 -5.89
N GLY A 73 -18.88 5.48 -6.83
CA GLY A 73 -18.75 4.99 -8.19
C GLY A 73 -18.15 6.00 -9.16
N PRO A 74 -17.86 5.56 -10.39
CA PRO A 74 -17.42 6.45 -11.47
C PRO A 74 -18.58 7.24 -12.07
N MET A 75 -18.26 8.40 -12.64
CA MET A 75 -19.05 9.05 -13.67
C MET A 75 -18.51 8.57 -15.02
N LEU A 76 -19.41 8.18 -15.92
CA LEU A 76 -19.02 7.58 -17.20
C LEU A 76 -19.58 8.36 -18.40
N ASP A 77 -18.75 8.48 -19.44
CA ASP A 77 -19.14 8.82 -20.80
C ASP A 77 -18.65 7.68 -21.70
N GLY A 78 -19.56 6.79 -22.08
CA GLY A 78 -19.20 5.51 -22.70
C GLY A 78 -18.27 4.69 -21.80
N ALA A 79 -17.10 4.35 -22.30
CA ALA A 79 -16.05 3.64 -21.55
C ALA A 79 -15.10 4.58 -20.79
N ARG A 80 -15.29 5.89 -20.84
CA ARG A 80 -14.43 6.88 -20.22
C ARG A 80 -14.95 7.27 -18.85
N VAL A 81 -14.09 7.20 -17.84
CA VAL A 81 -14.31 7.81 -16.53
C VAL A 81 -14.08 9.31 -16.66
N THR A 82 -15.08 10.10 -16.30
CA THR A 82 -15.08 11.58 -16.36
C THR A 82 -15.14 12.21 -14.97
N GLY A 83 -15.07 11.41 -13.93
CA GLY A 83 -15.13 11.83 -12.55
C GLY A 83 -15.62 10.72 -11.63
N VAL A 84 -15.95 11.10 -10.41
CA VAL A 84 -16.44 10.19 -9.37
C VAL A 84 -17.67 10.76 -8.65
N VAL A 85 -18.52 9.88 -8.16
CA VAL A 85 -19.61 10.20 -7.25
C VAL A 85 -19.15 9.88 -5.84
N VAL A 86 -19.31 10.81 -4.92
CA VAL A 86 -18.97 10.67 -3.50
C VAL A 86 -20.19 10.84 -2.62
N GLU A 87 -20.23 10.12 -1.53
CA GLU A 87 -21.23 10.26 -0.46
C GLU A 87 -20.55 10.79 0.80
N SER A 88 -21.17 11.74 1.47
CA SER A 88 -20.69 12.32 2.72
C SER A 88 -21.87 12.84 3.55
N LYS A 89 -21.61 13.37 4.76
CA LYS A 89 -22.65 14.03 5.56
C LYS A 89 -23.24 15.27 4.87
N SER A 90 -22.55 15.83 3.88
CA SER A 90 -23.06 16.93 3.05
C SER A 90 -23.90 16.45 1.86
N GLY A 91 -24.25 15.17 1.84
CA GLY A 91 -24.99 14.52 0.76
C GLY A 91 -24.10 13.99 -0.36
N ARG A 92 -24.77 13.51 -1.41
CA ARG A 92 -24.15 12.96 -2.61
C ARG A 92 -23.70 14.07 -3.55
N GLN A 93 -22.46 13.97 -4.01
CA GLN A 93 -21.84 14.96 -4.89
C GLN A 93 -21.10 14.27 -6.04
N ALA A 94 -21.13 14.92 -7.22
CA ALA A 94 -20.30 14.55 -8.36
C ALA A 94 -19.06 15.42 -8.38
N ILE A 95 -17.91 14.81 -8.63
CA ILE A 95 -16.62 15.49 -8.81
C ILE A 95 -16.10 15.15 -10.21
N ALA A 96 -16.17 16.11 -11.11
CA ALA A 96 -15.63 15.96 -12.46
C ALA A 96 -14.10 16.02 -12.45
N ALA A 97 -13.48 15.24 -13.33
CA ALA A 97 -12.03 15.18 -13.51
C ALA A 97 -11.69 14.76 -14.93
N ASP A 98 -10.60 15.31 -15.48
CA ASP A 98 -10.06 14.88 -16.77
C ASP A 98 -9.49 13.48 -16.72
N ILE A 99 -8.80 13.17 -15.61
CA ILE A 99 -8.22 11.85 -15.30
C ILE A 99 -8.49 11.53 -13.83
N VAL A 100 -8.89 10.29 -13.57
CA VAL A 100 -9.05 9.71 -12.23
C VAL A 100 -7.90 8.74 -11.94
N ILE A 101 -7.38 8.75 -10.71
CA ILE A 101 -6.45 7.72 -10.23
C ILE A 101 -7.20 6.87 -9.21
N ASP A 102 -7.36 5.57 -9.51
CA ASP A 102 -7.97 4.62 -8.57
C ASP A 102 -6.92 4.18 -7.54
N CYS A 103 -6.98 4.81 -6.37
CA CYS A 103 -6.19 4.47 -5.19
C CYS A 103 -7.03 3.79 -4.09
N THR A 104 -8.23 3.27 -4.41
CA THR A 104 -9.13 2.65 -3.42
C THR A 104 -8.52 1.39 -2.79
N GLY A 105 -7.49 0.86 -3.42
CA GLY A 105 -6.82 -0.38 -3.02
C GLY A 105 -7.58 -1.64 -3.46
N ASP A 106 -8.89 -1.54 -3.60
CA ASP A 106 -9.78 -2.63 -4.04
C ASP A 106 -10.17 -2.50 -5.51
N GLY A 107 -9.69 -1.45 -6.21
CA GLY A 107 -10.01 -1.17 -7.60
C GLY A 107 -11.49 -0.86 -7.80
N ASP A 108 -12.10 -0.19 -6.83
CA ASP A 108 -13.55 0.04 -6.81
C ASP A 108 -14.05 0.85 -8.01
N ILE A 109 -13.29 1.87 -8.41
CA ILE A 109 -13.68 2.71 -9.53
C ILE A 109 -13.50 1.96 -10.84
N ALA A 110 -12.36 1.28 -11.01
CA ALA A 110 -12.07 0.49 -12.21
C ALA A 110 -13.10 -0.64 -12.41
N ALA A 111 -13.38 -1.42 -11.36
CA ALA A 111 -14.33 -2.52 -11.43
C ALA A 111 -15.75 -2.03 -11.73
N ARG A 112 -16.19 -0.93 -11.08
CA ARG A 112 -17.52 -0.34 -11.33
C ARG A 112 -17.62 0.37 -12.68
N ALA A 113 -16.49 0.75 -13.27
CA ALA A 113 -16.42 1.25 -14.65
C ALA A 113 -16.42 0.11 -15.70
N GLY A 114 -16.41 -1.15 -15.29
CA GLY A 114 -16.45 -2.32 -16.17
C GLY A 114 -15.07 -2.89 -16.56
N ALA A 115 -13.99 -2.49 -15.89
CA ALA A 115 -12.70 -3.12 -16.09
C ALA A 115 -12.72 -4.58 -15.58
N PRO A 116 -12.18 -5.54 -16.34
CA PRO A 116 -12.03 -6.91 -15.86
C PRO A 116 -11.01 -6.97 -14.72
N PHE A 117 -11.16 -7.97 -13.85
CA PHE A 117 -10.27 -8.13 -12.69
C PHE A 117 -10.11 -9.59 -12.27
N MET A 118 -8.96 -9.88 -11.67
CA MET A 118 -8.69 -11.10 -10.93
C MET A 118 -9.03 -10.87 -9.45
N SER A 119 -9.51 -11.91 -8.77
CA SER A 119 -9.77 -11.86 -7.33
C SER A 119 -9.40 -13.18 -6.66
N PRO A 120 -9.18 -13.21 -5.34
CA PRO A 120 -8.96 -14.45 -4.60
C PRO A 120 -10.10 -15.47 -4.72
N ALA A 121 -11.31 -15.00 -4.99
CA ALA A 121 -12.45 -15.88 -5.25
C ALA A 121 -12.27 -16.72 -6.53
N THR A 122 -11.54 -16.18 -7.51
CA THR A 122 -11.26 -16.87 -8.79
C THR A 122 -9.91 -17.58 -8.81
N THR A 123 -8.93 -17.13 -8.00
CA THR A 123 -7.57 -17.69 -7.98
C THR A 123 -7.32 -18.69 -6.85
N GLY A 124 -8.21 -18.77 -5.87
CA GLY A 124 -8.09 -19.69 -4.74
C GLY A 124 -7.15 -19.23 -3.63
N ASP A 125 -6.22 -18.32 -3.90
CA ASP A 125 -5.28 -17.78 -2.92
C ASP A 125 -5.83 -16.49 -2.29
N ARG A 126 -5.93 -16.48 -0.96
CA ARG A 126 -6.40 -15.30 -0.22
C ARG A 126 -5.50 -14.97 0.96
N MET A 127 -5.03 -13.73 1.00
CA MET A 127 -4.32 -13.23 2.16
C MET A 127 -5.32 -12.85 3.27
N PRO A 128 -5.11 -13.31 4.52
CA PRO A 128 -6.03 -12.97 5.60
C PRO A 128 -6.02 -11.46 5.88
N MET A 129 -7.18 -10.92 6.20
CA MET A 129 -7.30 -9.61 6.83
C MET A 129 -6.68 -9.65 8.23
N SER A 130 -6.16 -8.54 8.73
CA SER A 130 -5.59 -8.50 10.09
C SER A 130 -5.61 -7.11 10.68
N LEU A 131 -5.59 -7.04 12.01
CA LEU A 131 -5.30 -5.81 12.74
C LEU A 131 -3.84 -5.82 13.21
N MET A 132 -3.21 -4.66 13.18
CA MET A 132 -2.06 -4.36 14.01
C MET A 132 -2.55 -3.64 15.27
N TYR A 133 -1.77 -3.62 16.35
CA TYR A 133 -2.12 -2.90 17.56
C TYR A 133 -0.88 -2.36 18.26
N ARG A 134 -1.06 -1.32 19.07
CA ARG A 134 0.01 -0.76 19.88
C ARG A 134 -0.21 -1.04 21.35
N ILE A 135 0.86 -1.40 22.04
CA ILE A 135 0.90 -1.51 23.49
C ILE A 135 1.92 -0.52 24.06
N GLY A 136 1.60 0.03 25.20
CA GLY A 136 2.49 0.84 26.04
C GLY A 136 2.81 0.15 27.35
N GLY A 137 3.64 0.80 28.19
CA GLY A 137 4.05 0.25 29.48
C GLY A 137 5.03 -0.94 29.39
N VAL A 138 5.63 -1.16 28.22
CA VAL A 138 6.62 -2.24 28.01
C VAL A 138 7.99 -1.74 28.48
N PRO A 139 8.60 -2.33 29.53
CA PRO A 139 9.93 -1.95 29.99
C PRO A 139 10.98 -2.01 28.87
N ALA A 140 11.92 -1.05 28.87
CA ALA A 140 12.94 -0.97 27.82
C ALA A 140 13.78 -2.27 27.71
N ALA A 141 14.06 -2.91 28.84
CA ALA A 141 14.82 -4.15 28.91
C ALA A 141 14.12 -5.38 28.33
N GLN A 142 12.80 -5.30 28.07
CA GLN A 142 11.97 -6.46 27.71
C GLN A 142 11.81 -6.68 26.20
N GLY A 143 12.52 -5.97 25.35
CA GLY A 143 12.40 -6.14 23.91
C GLY A 143 11.00 -5.81 23.37
N ALA A 144 10.67 -6.26 22.16
CA ALA A 144 9.45 -5.90 21.44
C ALA A 144 8.42 -7.05 21.30
N PHE A 145 8.62 -8.19 21.95
CA PHE A 145 7.71 -9.37 21.92
C PHE A 145 7.27 -9.76 20.51
N GLY A 146 8.19 -9.80 19.55
CA GLY A 146 7.88 -10.10 18.15
C GLY A 146 7.22 -8.94 17.40
N GLY A 147 7.15 -7.76 18.01
CA GLY A 147 6.69 -6.53 17.37
C GLY A 147 7.85 -5.59 17.00
N ILE A 148 7.52 -4.33 16.81
CA ILE A 148 8.47 -3.26 16.52
C ILE A 148 8.37 -2.21 17.62
N ARG A 149 9.49 -1.93 18.29
CA ARG A 149 9.53 -0.86 19.28
C ARG A 149 9.77 0.49 18.59
N ILE A 150 8.91 1.44 18.91
CA ILE A 150 9.03 2.84 18.50
C ILE A 150 8.90 3.68 19.78
N ARG A 151 10.03 4.20 20.28
CA ARG A 151 10.10 4.89 21.56
C ARG A 151 9.58 4.01 22.72
N ASP A 152 8.58 4.48 23.46
CA ASP A 152 7.92 3.83 24.59
C ASP A 152 6.80 2.83 24.18
N ARG A 153 6.57 2.67 22.90
CA ARG A 153 5.46 1.86 22.36
C ARG A 153 5.96 0.67 21.57
N VAL A 154 5.17 -0.39 21.55
CA VAL A 154 5.43 -1.56 20.72
C VAL A 154 4.26 -1.78 19.79
N VAL A 155 4.53 -1.76 18.49
CA VAL A 155 3.57 -2.14 17.44
C VAL A 155 3.64 -3.64 17.24
N ARG A 156 2.50 -4.32 17.30
CA ARG A 156 2.39 -5.78 17.14
C ARG A 156 1.44 -6.16 16.02
N TRP A 157 1.70 -7.31 15.42
CA TRP A 157 0.75 -7.96 14.52
C TRP A 157 -0.32 -8.65 15.34
N GLY A 158 -1.57 -8.40 14.99
CA GLY A 158 -2.71 -9.08 15.59
C GLY A 158 -3.14 -10.31 14.80
N PRO A 159 -4.23 -10.94 15.23
CA PRO A 159 -4.76 -12.14 14.61
C PRO A 159 -5.22 -11.87 13.18
N GLY A 160 -5.13 -12.91 12.34
CA GLY A 160 -5.69 -12.90 11.00
C GLY A 160 -7.15 -13.38 10.99
N PHE A 161 -7.89 -12.92 9.99
CA PHE A 161 -9.25 -13.34 9.69
C PHE A 161 -9.35 -13.71 8.20
N GLY A 162 -9.75 -14.95 7.89
CA GLY A 162 -10.02 -15.39 6.53
C GLY A 162 -11.42 -14.92 6.10
N GLY A 163 -11.54 -14.24 4.97
CA GLY A 163 -12.82 -13.75 4.51
C GLY A 163 -12.69 -12.84 3.28
N ASP A 164 -13.81 -12.46 2.69
CA ASP A 164 -13.84 -11.56 1.55
C ASP A 164 -13.83 -10.10 2.03
N GLY A 165 -12.79 -9.35 1.65
CA GLY A 165 -12.69 -7.92 1.96
C GLY A 165 -13.64 -7.01 1.15
N LEU A 166 -14.44 -7.58 0.25
CA LEU A 166 -15.48 -6.87 -0.50
C LEU A 166 -16.88 -7.12 0.06
N ASP A 167 -17.01 -8.04 1.02
CA ASP A 167 -18.25 -8.39 1.67
C ASP A 167 -18.35 -7.71 3.04
N VAL A 168 -19.38 -6.90 3.25
CA VAL A 168 -19.55 -6.10 4.48
C VAL A 168 -19.75 -6.95 5.72
N GLU A 169 -20.37 -8.13 5.60
CA GLU A 169 -20.59 -9.04 6.72
C GLU A 169 -19.26 -9.69 7.13
N ASN A 170 -18.40 -10.08 6.15
CA ASN A 170 -17.06 -10.56 6.43
C ASN A 170 -16.19 -9.47 7.07
N LEU A 171 -16.27 -8.23 6.59
CA LEU A 171 -15.56 -7.10 7.19
C LEU A 171 -16.01 -6.87 8.64
N THR A 172 -17.31 -6.87 8.89
CA THR A 172 -17.88 -6.71 10.25
C THR A 172 -17.42 -7.83 11.17
N ARG A 173 -17.49 -9.07 10.73
CA ARG A 173 -16.99 -10.22 11.52
C ARG A 173 -15.50 -10.12 11.78
N ALA A 174 -14.71 -9.72 10.77
CA ALA A 174 -13.28 -9.51 10.90
C ALA A 174 -12.95 -8.45 11.97
N GLU A 175 -13.65 -7.32 11.99
CA GLU A 175 -13.50 -6.28 13.01
C GLU A 175 -13.80 -6.80 14.42
N VAL A 176 -14.93 -7.47 14.59
CA VAL A 176 -15.36 -7.97 15.90
C VAL A 176 -14.43 -9.07 16.40
N GLU A 177 -14.21 -10.11 15.60
CA GLU A 177 -13.43 -11.28 16.05
C GLU A 177 -11.95 -10.94 16.29
N THR A 178 -11.33 -10.13 15.43
CA THR A 178 -9.92 -9.80 15.61
C THR A 178 -9.71 -8.89 16.81
N ARG A 179 -10.59 -7.91 17.07
CA ARG A 179 -10.51 -7.05 18.27
C ARG A 179 -10.74 -7.87 19.55
N THR A 180 -11.72 -8.76 19.56
CA THR A 180 -11.96 -9.65 20.70
C THR A 180 -10.73 -10.51 21.01
N LYS A 181 -10.13 -11.10 19.97
CA LYS A 181 -8.93 -11.93 20.10
C LYS A 181 -7.66 -11.18 20.52
N LEU A 182 -7.63 -9.86 20.39
CA LEU A 182 -6.48 -9.06 20.83
C LEU A 182 -6.39 -8.86 22.34
N TRP A 183 -7.51 -8.96 23.05
CA TRP A 183 -7.56 -8.65 24.48
C TRP A 183 -6.78 -9.66 25.32
N GLU A 184 -6.97 -10.95 25.06
CA GLU A 184 -6.31 -12.02 25.81
C GLU A 184 -4.77 -11.95 25.78
N PRO A 185 -4.07 -11.79 24.64
CA PRO A 185 -2.63 -11.63 24.61
C PRO A 185 -2.11 -10.46 25.44
N VAL A 186 -2.85 -9.36 25.53
CA VAL A 186 -2.49 -8.22 26.37
C VAL A 186 -2.62 -8.56 27.85
N GLU A 187 -3.70 -9.22 28.24
CA GLU A 187 -3.90 -9.69 29.62
C GLU A 187 -2.83 -10.72 30.04
N GLN A 188 -2.43 -11.61 29.14
CA GLN A 188 -1.35 -12.57 29.41
C GLN A 188 0.01 -11.87 29.60
N LEU A 189 0.25 -10.79 28.88
CA LEU A 189 1.46 -9.98 29.10
C LEU A 189 1.45 -9.32 30.48
N ARG A 190 0.32 -8.75 30.92
CA ARG A 190 0.17 -8.11 32.24
C ARG A 190 0.46 -9.04 33.41
N LYS A 191 0.22 -10.34 33.26
CA LYS A 191 0.50 -11.34 34.29
C LYS A 191 1.98 -11.65 34.50
N LYS A 192 2.87 -11.15 33.62
CA LYS A 192 4.30 -11.37 33.74
C LYS A 192 4.91 -10.36 34.72
N PRO A 193 5.83 -10.79 35.60
CA PRO A 193 6.49 -9.89 36.56
C PRO A 193 7.15 -8.69 35.86
N GLY A 194 6.86 -7.50 36.36
CA GLY A 194 7.38 -6.24 35.82
C GLY A 194 6.67 -5.74 34.56
N MET A 195 5.54 -6.34 34.20
CA MET A 195 4.74 -5.98 33.03
C MET A 195 3.30 -5.59 33.38
N GLU A 196 3.02 -5.37 34.63
CA GLU A 196 1.70 -5.04 35.15
C GLU A 196 1.12 -3.75 34.55
N SER A 197 2.01 -2.83 34.14
CA SER A 197 1.66 -1.55 33.52
C SER A 197 1.35 -1.64 32.01
N ILE A 198 1.47 -2.81 31.38
CA ILE A 198 1.17 -2.95 29.95
C ILE A 198 -0.28 -2.59 29.67
N ALA A 199 -0.49 -1.74 28.69
CA ALA A 199 -1.81 -1.34 28.21
C ALA A 199 -1.93 -1.45 26.70
N LEU A 200 -3.09 -1.88 26.22
CA LEU A 200 -3.48 -1.68 24.83
C LEU A 200 -3.74 -0.19 24.63
N LEU A 201 -2.96 0.45 23.78
CA LEU A 201 -3.09 1.87 23.49
C LEU A 201 -4.16 2.11 22.43
N ASP A 202 -4.03 1.41 21.31
CA ASP A 202 -4.97 1.53 20.20
C ASP A 202 -4.89 0.34 19.24
N THR A 203 -5.87 0.33 18.35
CA THR A 203 -5.94 -0.47 17.14
C THR A 203 -6.22 0.45 15.96
N PRO A 204 -5.96 0.03 14.70
CA PRO A 204 -6.34 0.82 13.52
C PRO A 204 -7.84 1.12 13.49
N MET A 205 -8.22 2.16 12.76
CA MET A 205 -9.62 2.55 12.57
C MET A 205 -10.46 1.45 11.91
N SER A 206 -9.83 0.65 11.05
CA SER A 206 -10.47 -0.46 10.34
C SER A 206 -9.51 -1.63 10.17
N ILE A 207 -10.10 -2.82 9.94
CA ILE A 207 -9.34 -4.02 9.60
C ILE A 207 -8.45 -3.80 8.37
N GLY A 208 -7.23 -4.28 8.41
CA GLY A 208 -6.32 -4.23 7.28
C GLY A 208 -6.68 -5.27 6.23
N VAL A 209 -7.38 -4.87 5.19
CA VAL A 209 -7.66 -5.69 4.01
C VAL A 209 -6.39 -5.77 3.16
N ARG A 210 -5.90 -6.98 2.96
CA ARG A 210 -4.62 -7.20 2.26
C ARG A 210 -4.78 -7.49 0.79
N GLU A 211 -5.87 -8.14 0.40
CA GLU A 211 -6.10 -8.58 -0.96
C GLU A 211 -7.60 -8.64 -1.27
N THR A 212 -7.97 -8.08 -2.42
CA THR A 212 -9.29 -8.16 -3.00
C THR A 212 -9.16 -8.29 -4.52
N ARG A 213 -9.50 -7.24 -5.30
CA ARG A 213 -9.37 -7.23 -6.75
C ARG A 213 -7.96 -6.79 -7.17
N ARG A 214 -7.46 -7.40 -8.22
CA ARG A 214 -6.35 -6.90 -9.03
C ARG A 214 -6.93 -6.64 -10.43
N ILE A 215 -6.98 -5.39 -10.82
CA ILE A 215 -7.59 -4.98 -12.09
C ILE A 215 -6.72 -5.44 -13.25
N GLU A 216 -7.30 -5.99 -14.29
CA GLU A 216 -6.55 -6.33 -15.49
C GLU A 216 -6.18 -5.07 -16.26
N GLY A 217 -4.88 -4.84 -16.37
CA GLY A 217 -4.29 -3.76 -17.17
C GLY A 217 -3.96 -4.21 -18.58
N GLU A 218 -3.46 -3.29 -19.40
CA GLU A 218 -2.92 -3.59 -20.73
C GLU A 218 -1.80 -4.64 -20.67
N TYR A 219 -1.20 -4.79 -19.51
CA TYR A 219 -0.24 -5.82 -19.18
C TYR A 219 -0.49 -6.35 -17.78
N THR A 220 -0.38 -7.66 -17.59
CA THR A 220 -0.40 -8.30 -16.28
C THR A 220 1.00 -8.78 -15.95
N LEU A 221 1.63 -8.18 -14.94
CA LEU A 221 2.94 -8.60 -14.47
C LEU A 221 2.85 -10.01 -13.88
N THR A 222 3.62 -10.93 -14.44
CA THR A 222 3.56 -12.34 -14.08
C THR A 222 4.51 -12.70 -12.93
N GLU A 223 4.20 -13.80 -12.27
CA GLU A 223 5.06 -14.37 -11.23
C GLU A 223 6.45 -14.75 -11.77
N LYS A 224 6.48 -15.35 -12.95
CA LYS A 224 7.74 -15.73 -13.61
C LYS A 224 8.65 -14.52 -13.82
N GLU A 225 8.11 -13.42 -14.31
CA GLU A 225 8.88 -12.19 -14.55
C GLU A 225 9.41 -11.58 -13.26
N ALA A 226 8.59 -11.52 -12.21
CA ALA A 226 9.02 -11.05 -10.91
C ALA A 226 10.13 -11.94 -10.32
N MET A 227 10.02 -13.26 -10.47
CA MET A 227 10.98 -14.22 -9.96
C MET A 227 12.33 -14.19 -10.69
N THR A 228 12.32 -13.88 -11.99
CA THR A 228 13.53 -13.79 -12.82
C THR A 228 14.11 -12.38 -12.93
N GLY A 229 13.42 -11.36 -12.38
CA GLY A 229 13.89 -9.98 -12.40
C GLY A 229 13.91 -9.37 -13.80
N VAL A 230 12.94 -9.72 -14.65
CA VAL A 230 12.81 -9.18 -16.02
C VAL A 230 12.78 -7.66 -15.99
N ARG A 231 13.47 -7.03 -16.94
CA ARG A 231 13.48 -5.59 -17.16
C ARG A 231 12.47 -5.22 -18.24
N PHE A 232 11.72 -4.15 -18.00
CA PHE A 232 10.73 -3.64 -18.93
C PHE A 232 11.15 -2.29 -19.52
N PRO A 233 10.98 -2.09 -20.84
CA PRO A 233 11.26 -0.80 -21.47
C PRO A 233 10.33 0.33 -20.99
N ASP A 234 9.19 -0.04 -20.44
CA ASP A 234 8.18 0.86 -19.85
C ASP A 234 8.16 0.80 -18.31
N VAL A 235 9.28 0.52 -17.67
CA VAL A 235 9.42 0.53 -16.21
C VAL A 235 9.08 1.90 -15.62
N ILE A 236 8.26 1.90 -14.53
CA ILE A 236 7.87 3.13 -13.82
C ILE A 236 8.13 3.05 -12.31
N ALA A 237 8.36 1.89 -11.79
CA ALA A 237 8.70 1.64 -10.40
C ALA A 237 9.43 0.31 -10.28
N ILE A 238 10.09 0.09 -9.15
CA ILE A 238 10.78 -1.15 -8.84
C ILE A 238 10.26 -1.67 -7.50
N SER A 239 9.99 -2.97 -7.43
CA SER A 239 9.68 -3.64 -6.17
C SER A 239 10.79 -4.62 -5.80
N SER A 240 11.38 -4.40 -4.62
CA SER A 240 12.39 -5.29 -4.02
C SER A 240 11.91 -5.91 -2.71
N ASN A 241 10.69 -5.64 -2.30
CA ASN A 241 10.12 -6.22 -1.10
C ASN A 241 9.95 -7.74 -1.25
N PRO A 242 10.25 -8.53 -0.21
CA PRO A 242 9.97 -9.96 -0.26
C PRO A 242 8.48 -10.25 -0.41
N MET A 243 8.15 -11.41 -0.92
CA MET A 243 6.78 -11.93 -0.93
C MET A 243 6.52 -12.65 0.40
N PRO A 244 5.68 -12.10 1.31
CA PRO A 244 5.61 -12.57 2.70
C PRO A 244 4.94 -13.93 2.88
N SER A 245 4.12 -14.40 1.93
CA SER A 245 3.35 -15.64 2.03
C SER A 245 3.27 -16.41 0.72
N TYR A 246 4.33 -16.35 -0.08
CA TYR A 246 4.36 -17.04 -1.35
C TYR A 246 4.44 -18.57 -1.15
N LYS A 247 3.43 -19.30 -1.63
CA LYS A 247 3.32 -20.76 -1.45
C LYS A 247 3.59 -21.21 -0.01
N GLY A 248 3.05 -20.48 0.96
CA GLY A 248 3.17 -20.81 2.38
C GLY A 248 4.51 -20.45 3.02
N LYS A 249 5.45 -19.85 2.28
CA LYS A 249 6.76 -19.44 2.78
C LYS A 249 7.06 -17.99 2.40
N ARG A 250 7.92 -17.34 3.19
CA ARG A 250 8.47 -16.05 2.80
C ARG A 250 9.51 -16.27 1.71
N TYR A 251 9.33 -15.57 0.59
CA TYR A 251 10.28 -15.59 -0.53
C TYR A 251 11.05 -14.28 -0.61
N PHE A 252 12.38 -14.37 -0.65
CA PHE A 252 13.31 -13.27 -0.86
C PHE A 252 13.87 -13.37 -2.28
N PHE A 253 13.88 -12.25 -3.02
CA PHE A 253 14.47 -12.22 -4.35
C PHE A 253 15.97 -12.42 -4.27
N GLN A 254 16.52 -13.21 -5.19
CA GLN A 254 17.98 -13.40 -5.35
C GLN A 254 18.61 -12.29 -6.20
N HIS A 255 17.83 -11.35 -6.65
CA HIS A 255 18.17 -10.18 -7.46
C HIS A 255 17.64 -8.91 -6.80
N GLU A 256 18.01 -7.76 -7.33
CA GLU A 256 17.65 -6.44 -6.77
C GLU A 256 16.16 -6.05 -6.89
N GLY A 257 15.28 -6.99 -7.10
CA GLY A 257 13.86 -6.77 -7.31
C GLY A 257 13.47 -6.74 -8.79
N PHE A 258 12.20 -6.57 -9.06
CA PHE A 258 11.60 -6.58 -10.38
C PHE A 258 10.98 -5.24 -10.76
N ASP A 259 10.91 -4.99 -12.04
CA ASP A 259 10.30 -3.79 -12.59
C ASP A 259 8.76 -3.89 -12.58
N ILE A 260 8.10 -2.76 -12.35
CA ILE A 260 6.66 -2.59 -12.53
C ILE A 260 6.48 -1.79 -13.83
N PRO A 261 5.87 -2.38 -14.89
CA PRO A 261 5.68 -1.69 -16.16
C PRO A 261 4.48 -0.73 -16.12
N TYR A 262 4.56 0.37 -16.87
CA TYR A 262 3.48 1.36 -16.96
C TYR A 262 2.14 0.75 -17.40
N ARG A 263 2.19 -0.18 -18.35
CA ARG A 263 0.99 -0.87 -18.86
C ARG A 263 0.21 -1.64 -17.80
N ALA A 264 0.81 -1.97 -16.66
CA ALA A 264 0.12 -2.58 -15.53
C ALA A 264 -0.78 -1.60 -14.77
N LEU A 265 -0.63 -0.28 -15.01
CA LEU A 265 -1.41 0.78 -14.40
C LEU A 265 -2.58 1.26 -15.29
N VAL A 266 -2.62 0.83 -16.54
CA VAL A 266 -3.64 1.23 -17.52
C VAL A 266 -4.70 0.14 -17.61
N PRO A 267 -5.93 0.34 -17.09
CA PRO A 267 -6.94 -0.71 -17.07
C PRO A 267 -7.45 -1.05 -18.48
N LYS A 268 -7.73 -2.33 -18.72
CA LYS A 268 -8.41 -2.77 -19.96
C LYS A 268 -9.83 -2.22 -20.00
N LYS A 269 -10.31 -1.91 -21.18
CA LYS A 269 -11.70 -1.51 -21.49
C LYS A 269 -12.18 -0.20 -20.84
N VAL A 270 -11.36 0.48 -20.06
CA VAL A 270 -11.74 1.73 -19.38
C VAL A 270 -10.73 2.81 -19.72
N GLU A 271 -11.23 3.98 -20.10
CA GLU A 271 -10.44 5.18 -20.42
C GLU A 271 -10.58 6.23 -19.31
N GLY A 272 -9.67 7.22 -19.30
CA GLY A 272 -9.68 8.31 -18.31
C GLY A 272 -9.30 7.88 -16.89
N LEU A 273 -8.75 6.68 -16.72
CA LEU A 273 -8.41 6.08 -15.44
C LEU A 273 -6.99 5.55 -15.41
N VAL A 274 -6.31 5.73 -14.28
CA VAL A 274 -5.01 5.12 -13.98
C VAL A 274 -5.12 4.38 -12.65
N LEU A 275 -4.55 3.18 -12.58
CA LEU A 275 -4.51 2.37 -11.35
C LEU A 275 -3.31 2.75 -10.48
N SER A 276 -3.48 2.65 -9.15
CA SER A 276 -2.38 2.86 -8.20
C SER A 276 -2.52 2.00 -6.95
N GLY A 277 -1.39 1.61 -6.37
CA GLY A 277 -1.36 0.81 -5.15
C GLY A 277 -1.64 -0.67 -5.38
N ARG A 278 -2.43 -1.31 -4.50
CA ARG A 278 -2.59 -2.77 -4.50
C ARG A 278 -3.52 -3.34 -5.57
N CYS A 279 -4.26 -2.50 -6.29
CA CYS A 279 -5.18 -2.93 -7.36
C CYS A 279 -4.55 -3.03 -8.75
N ILE A 280 -3.25 -2.73 -8.90
CA ILE A 280 -2.55 -2.80 -10.20
C ILE A 280 -2.56 -4.22 -10.79
N SER A 281 -2.32 -4.30 -12.10
CA SER A 281 -2.39 -5.56 -12.85
C SER A 281 -1.17 -6.44 -12.63
N CYS A 282 -1.30 -7.44 -11.77
CA CYS A 282 -0.25 -8.43 -11.54
C CYS A 282 -0.81 -9.74 -11.00
N GLU A 283 -0.07 -10.82 -11.19
CA GLU A 283 -0.35 -12.11 -10.56
C GLU A 283 -0.10 -12.07 -9.05
N GLN A 284 -0.48 -13.14 -8.34
CA GLN A 284 -0.43 -13.24 -6.88
C GLN A 284 0.99 -13.05 -6.31
N GLY A 285 2.00 -13.61 -6.95
CA GLY A 285 3.39 -13.48 -6.51
C GLY A 285 3.87 -12.03 -6.46
N PRO A 286 3.96 -11.33 -7.61
CA PRO A 286 4.38 -9.92 -7.64
C PRO A 286 3.45 -9.01 -6.83
N PHE A 287 2.15 -9.31 -6.78
CA PHE A 287 1.20 -8.58 -5.94
C PHE A 287 1.66 -8.51 -4.47
N GLN A 288 2.08 -9.64 -3.90
CA GLN A 288 2.49 -9.68 -2.49
C GLN A 288 3.66 -8.74 -2.17
N SER A 289 4.54 -8.50 -3.12
CA SER A 289 5.65 -7.56 -3.01
C SER A 289 5.21 -6.12 -3.31
N ALA A 290 4.58 -5.90 -4.47
CA ALA A 290 4.25 -4.57 -5.00
C ALA A 290 3.21 -3.80 -4.15
N ARG A 291 2.32 -4.50 -3.43
CA ARG A 291 1.33 -3.87 -2.53
C ARG A 291 1.94 -3.28 -1.25
N SER A 292 3.20 -3.58 -0.95
CA SER A 292 3.87 -3.02 0.22
C SER A 292 4.04 -1.52 0.08
N MET A 293 4.10 -0.78 1.21
CA MET A 293 4.04 0.69 1.20
C MET A 293 5.08 1.34 0.30
N ALA A 294 6.34 0.89 0.33
CA ALA A 294 7.41 1.51 -0.44
C ALA A 294 7.21 1.37 -1.96
N PRO A 295 6.98 0.17 -2.54
CA PRO A 295 6.63 0.06 -3.96
C PRO A 295 5.32 0.76 -4.31
N ALA A 296 4.29 0.68 -3.45
CA ALA A 296 3.02 1.35 -3.68
C ALA A 296 3.16 2.88 -3.76
N MET A 297 4.01 3.48 -2.94
CA MET A 297 4.33 4.91 -3.03
C MET A 297 5.08 5.26 -4.32
N ALA A 298 6.02 4.40 -4.78
CA ALA A 298 6.70 4.60 -6.06
C ALA A 298 5.73 4.50 -7.25
N VAL A 299 4.79 3.54 -7.20
CA VAL A 299 3.69 3.44 -8.17
C VAL A 299 2.79 4.67 -8.11
N GLY A 300 2.47 5.16 -6.90
CA GLY A 300 1.69 6.40 -6.70
C GLY A 300 2.35 7.62 -7.33
N HIS A 301 3.67 7.78 -7.18
CA HIS A 301 4.45 8.82 -7.86
C HIS A 301 4.29 8.73 -9.38
N ALA A 302 4.46 7.53 -9.95
CA ALA A 302 4.32 7.31 -11.38
C ALA A 302 2.89 7.55 -11.89
N SER A 303 1.89 7.07 -11.17
CA SER A 303 0.46 7.28 -11.50
C SER A 303 0.09 8.75 -11.47
N GLY A 304 0.58 9.50 -10.48
CA GLY A 304 0.37 10.94 -10.37
C GLY A 304 0.97 11.69 -11.54
N CYS A 305 2.24 11.41 -11.90
CA CYS A 305 2.89 11.99 -13.07
C CYS A 305 2.18 11.66 -14.38
N ALA A 306 1.76 10.40 -14.56
CA ALA A 306 1.03 9.97 -15.74
C ALA A 306 -0.32 10.67 -15.88
N ALA A 307 -1.08 10.76 -14.79
CA ALA A 307 -2.37 11.44 -14.77
C ALA A 307 -2.23 12.94 -15.06
N ALA A 308 -1.24 13.61 -14.46
CA ALA A 308 -0.94 15.00 -14.71
C ALA A 308 -0.55 15.25 -16.17
N MET A 309 0.32 14.42 -16.74
CA MET A 309 0.70 14.51 -18.16
C MET A 309 -0.52 14.31 -19.06
N ALA A 310 -1.36 13.31 -18.78
CA ALA A 310 -2.56 13.03 -19.56
C ALA A 310 -3.54 14.21 -19.53
N ALA A 311 -3.82 14.77 -18.35
CA ALA A 311 -4.72 15.91 -18.18
C ALA A 311 -4.18 17.17 -18.87
N THR A 312 -2.87 17.44 -18.74
CA THR A 312 -2.25 18.66 -19.33
C THR A 312 -2.17 18.60 -20.85
N THR A 313 -1.91 17.42 -21.41
CA THR A 313 -1.72 17.25 -22.86
C THR A 313 -2.98 16.85 -23.61
N GLY A 314 -4.03 16.45 -22.90
CA GLY A 314 -5.25 15.85 -23.49
C GLY A 314 -5.02 14.45 -24.09
N VAL A 315 -3.83 13.86 -23.90
CA VAL A 315 -3.52 12.52 -24.40
C VAL A 315 -4.01 11.47 -23.39
N PRO A 316 -4.83 10.50 -23.81
CA PRO A 316 -5.30 9.46 -22.90
C PRO A 316 -4.15 8.67 -22.25
N PRO A 317 -4.28 8.22 -21.01
CA PRO A 317 -3.24 7.43 -20.30
C PRO A 317 -2.67 6.28 -21.15
N ARG A 318 -3.51 5.58 -21.88
CA ARG A 318 -3.15 4.45 -22.77
C ARG A 318 -2.17 4.85 -23.91
N LYS A 319 -2.19 6.12 -24.32
CA LYS A 319 -1.38 6.66 -25.45
C LYS A 319 -0.24 7.55 -24.99
N LEU A 320 0.02 7.67 -23.69
CA LEU A 320 1.11 8.49 -23.18
C LEU A 320 2.48 8.00 -23.67
N SER A 321 3.37 8.96 -23.92
CA SER A 321 4.78 8.65 -24.15
C SER A 321 5.44 8.18 -22.85
N VAL A 322 5.68 6.88 -22.75
CA VAL A 322 6.35 6.30 -21.58
C VAL A 322 7.76 6.87 -21.39
N LYS A 323 8.50 7.13 -22.49
CA LYS A 323 9.81 7.78 -22.42
C LYS A 323 9.75 9.18 -21.82
N ALA A 324 8.69 9.95 -22.11
CA ALA A 324 8.50 11.27 -21.49
C ALA A 324 8.16 11.13 -20.01
N LEU A 325 7.31 10.18 -19.63
CA LEU A 325 6.98 9.87 -18.25
C LEU A 325 8.23 9.44 -17.46
N GLN A 326 9.05 8.55 -18.01
CA GLN A 326 10.30 8.10 -17.40
C GLN A 326 11.28 9.27 -17.17
N LYS A 327 11.45 10.15 -18.18
CA LYS A 327 12.26 11.37 -18.02
C LYS A 327 11.76 12.26 -16.89
N LEU A 328 10.45 12.45 -16.78
CA LEU A 328 9.84 13.23 -15.70
C LEU A 328 10.12 12.58 -14.35
N LEU A 329 9.90 11.27 -14.21
CA LEU A 329 10.14 10.52 -12.97
C LEU A 329 11.61 10.62 -12.53
N VAL A 330 12.56 10.45 -13.45
CA VAL A 330 13.99 10.57 -13.17
C VAL A 330 14.36 11.99 -12.76
N SER A 331 13.79 13.02 -13.42
CA SER A 331 14.01 14.43 -13.02
C SER A 331 13.51 14.72 -11.61
N GLN A 332 12.50 13.98 -11.15
CA GLN A 332 11.97 14.01 -9.79
C GLN A 332 12.64 12.97 -8.86
N LYS A 333 13.82 12.50 -9.25
CA LYS A 333 14.66 11.59 -8.46
C LYS A 333 14.04 10.20 -8.20
N ALA A 334 13.11 9.73 -9.03
CA ALA A 334 12.67 8.34 -8.98
C ALA A 334 13.79 7.40 -9.45
N GLU A 335 13.82 6.18 -8.90
CA GLU A 335 14.77 5.14 -9.31
C GLU A 335 14.11 4.20 -10.31
N LEU A 336 14.58 4.15 -11.54
CA LEU A 336 14.04 3.30 -12.60
C LEU A 336 15.09 2.33 -13.17
N ARG A 337 16.37 2.45 -12.79
CA ARG A 337 17.47 1.59 -13.29
C ARG A 337 17.55 1.53 -14.82
N MET A 338 17.31 2.65 -15.48
CA MET A 338 17.43 2.79 -16.95
C MET A 338 18.88 2.97 -17.35
#